data_0cd37ba93d80846be7f9596160dfbb99
#
_entry.id   0cd37ba93d80846be7f9596160dfbb99
#
_cell.length_a   1.000
_cell.length_b   1.000
_cell.length_c   1.000
_cell.angle_alpha   90.00
_cell.angle_beta   90.00
_cell.angle_gamma   90.00
#
_symmetry.space_group_name_H-M   'P 1'
#
loop_
_entity.id
_entity.type
_entity.pdbx_description
1 polymer ?
#
loop_
_entity_poly.entity_id
_entity_poly.type
_entity_poly.pdbx_seq_one_letter_code
_entity_poly.pdbx_strand_id
1 'polypeptide(L)'
;MWSYQKKLEYPINIRKPDARAAKIIMTQYGGPDGELGASLRYLSQRFAMPYKEVVGTLTDVGTEELAHLEMICTMIYQLTRNLSIEEIKAQGFADYFVDHTTGIWPSAATGVPFSSNAFQSKGDILTDLHEDMAADAALWNVQTFLIERSTPSLSKQAGGFT
;
A
#
# COMPACT_ATOMS: atom_id res chain seq x y z
N MET A 1 -15.25 -11.48 14.04
CA MET A 1 -15.26 -10.10 14.60
C MET A 1 -13.89 -9.50 14.38
N TRP A 2 -13.79 -8.35 13.74
CA TRP A 2 -12.52 -7.66 13.55
C TRP A 2 -12.01 -7.11 14.90
N SER A 3 -10.72 -7.26 15.18
CA SER A 3 -10.11 -6.75 16.41
C SER A 3 -8.78 -6.05 16.09
N TYR A 4 -8.55 -4.89 16.70
CA TYR A 4 -7.33 -4.11 16.54
C TYR A 4 -6.45 -4.23 17.80
N GLN A 5 -5.18 -4.60 17.61
CA GLN A 5 -4.27 -4.90 18.73
C GLN A 5 -3.32 -3.74 19.11
N LYS A 6 -3.46 -2.55 18.54
CA LYS A 6 -2.58 -1.39 18.78
C LYS A 6 -1.09 -1.67 18.56
N LYS A 7 -0.77 -2.50 17.59
CA LYS A 7 0.60 -2.80 17.16
C LYS A 7 0.56 -3.10 15.65
N LEU A 8 1.66 -2.77 14.98
CA LEU A 8 1.83 -3.19 13.59
C LEU A 8 1.91 -4.72 13.52
N GLU A 9 1.42 -5.30 12.44
CA GLU A 9 1.54 -6.73 12.17
C GLU A 9 3.00 -7.14 12.10
N TYR A 10 3.82 -6.36 11.38
CA TYR A 10 5.28 -6.49 11.38
C TYR A 10 5.93 -5.18 11.82
N PRO A 11 7.03 -5.23 12.57
CA PRO A 11 7.71 -4.04 13.05
C PRO A 11 8.37 -3.27 11.89
N ILE A 12 8.14 -1.96 11.82
CA ILE A 12 8.75 -1.05 10.85
C ILE A 12 9.74 -0.15 11.59
N ASN A 13 11.01 -0.16 11.13
CA ASN A 13 12.06 0.66 11.74
C ASN A 13 12.99 1.22 10.66
N ILE A 14 12.57 2.31 10.02
CA ILE A 14 13.36 3.04 9.03
C ILE A 14 14.15 4.12 9.74
N ARG A 15 15.48 4.02 9.71
CA ARG A 15 16.37 4.92 10.44
C ARG A 15 16.70 6.20 9.67
N LYS A 16 16.76 6.10 8.33
CA LYS A 16 17.15 7.23 7.47
C LYS A 16 15.95 7.68 6.64
N PRO A 17 15.49 8.94 6.79
CA PRO A 17 14.45 9.49 5.94
C PRO A 17 14.88 9.55 4.47
N ASP A 18 13.93 9.31 3.57
CA ASP A 18 14.11 9.32 2.11
C ASP A 18 12.76 9.61 1.43
N ALA A 19 12.54 10.85 1.00
CA ALA A 19 11.29 11.24 0.37
C ALA A 19 11.10 10.62 -1.03
N ARG A 20 12.16 10.20 -1.71
CA ARG A 20 12.03 9.47 -2.99
C ARG A 20 11.45 8.08 -2.77
N ALA A 21 11.93 7.37 -1.74
CA ALA A 21 11.35 6.10 -1.35
C ALA A 21 9.91 6.26 -0.87
N ALA A 22 9.62 7.30 -0.08
CA ALA A 22 8.25 7.61 0.35
C ALA A 22 7.30 7.83 -0.83
N LYS A 23 7.74 8.53 -1.89
CA LYS A 23 6.96 8.74 -3.11
C LYS A 23 6.58 7.42 -3.79
N ILE A 24 7.50 6.47 -3.86
CA ILE A 24 7.22 5.16 -4.46
C ILE A 24 6.20 4.38 -3.59
N ILE A 25 6.45 4.36 -2.28
CA ILE A 25 5.57 3.67 -1.32
C ILE A 25 4.17 4.29 -1.27
N MET A 26 4.03 5.60 -1.54
CA MET A 26 2.74 6.28 -1.57
C MET A 26 1.76 5.64 -2.57
N THR A 27 2.24 5.04 -3.65
CA THR A 27 1.40 4.29 -4.60
C THR A 27 0.68 3.13 -3.92
N GLN A 28 1.32 2.49 -2.93
CA GLN A 28 0.71 1.42 -2.12
C GLN A 28 -0.32 1.97 -1.13
N TYR A 29 -0.25 3.24 -0.76
CA TYR A 29 -1.20 3.84 0.17
C TYR A 29 -2.51 4.21 -0.52
N GLY A 30 -2.47 5.09 -1.49
CA GLY A 30 -3.66 5.67 -2.10
C GLY A 30 -3.71 5.56 -3.62
N GLY A 31 -2.83 4.78 -4.23
CA GLY A 31 -2.97 4.41 -5.64
C GLY A 31 -4.19 3.52 -5.88
N PRO A 32 -4.65 3.39 -7.12
CA PRO A 32 -5.85 2.63 -7.45
C PRO A 32 -5.78 1.16 -7.04
N ASP A 33 -4.58 0.58 -7.09
CA ASP A 33 -4.30 -0.80 -6.68
C ASP A 33 -3.49 -0.86 -5.38
N GLY A 34 -3.53 0.19 -4.56
CA GLY A 34 -2.91 0.22 -3.24
C GLY A 34 -3.76 -0.49 -2.18
N GLU A 35 -3.19 -0.66 -0.98
CA GLU A 35 -3.79 -1.42 0.13
C GLU A 35 -5.18 -0.89 0.52
N LEU A 36 -5.39 0.44 0.48
CA LEU A 36 -6.71 1.01 0.71
C LEU A 36 -7.72 0.56 -0.36
N GLY A 37 -7.31 0.57 -1.62
CA GLY A 37 -8.13 0.13 -2.73
C GLY A 37 -8.44 -1.36 -2.67
N ALA A 38 -7.45 -2.19 -2.36
CA ALA A 38 -7.59 -3.64 -2.20
C ALA A 38 -8.60 -3.97 -1.09
N SER A 39 -8.41 -3.41 0.10
CA SER A 39 -9.33 -3.60 1.21
C SER A 39 -10.78 -3.26 0.84
N LEU A 40 -11.00 -2.09 0.22
CA LEU A 40 -12.34 -1.65 -0.15
C LEU A 40 -12.97 -2.51 -1.25
N ARG A 41 -12.19 -3.03 -2.21
CA ARG A 41 -12.66 -3.99 -3.22
C ARG A 41 -13.18 -5.24 -2.53
N TYR A 42 -12.35 -5.93 -1.79
CA TYR A 42 -12.68 -7.21 -1.14
C TYR A 42 -13.88 -7.08 -0.22
N LEU A 43 -13.88 -6.07 0.65
CA LEU A 43 -14.98 -5.84 1.60
C LEU A 43 -16.29 -5.42 0.93
N SER A 44 -16.25 -4.88 -0.28
CA SER A 44 -17.46 -4.54 -1.06
C SER A 44 -17.94 -5.72 -1.90
N GLN A 45 -17.04 -6.40 -2.59
CA GLN A 45 -17.36 -7.53 -3.48
C GLN A 45 -17.96 -8.71 -2.72
N ARG A 46 -17.58 -8.94 -1.46
CA ARG A 46 -18.11 -10.03 -0.64
C ARG A 46 -19.63 -10.06 -0.58
N PHE A 47 -20.31 -8.93 -0.70
CA PHE A 47 -21.77 -8.87 -0.65
C PHE A 47 -22.47 -9.39 -1.92
N ALA A 48 -21.72 -9.49 -3.03
CA ALA A 48 -22.21 -10.06 -4.29
C ALA A 48 -21.85 -11.54 -4.47
N MET A 49 -21.05 -12.11 -3.56
CA MET A 49 -20.57 -13.49 -3.68
C MET A 49 -21.64 -14.50 -3.23
N PRO A 50 -21.95 -15.51 -4.05
CA PRO A 50 -22.95 -16.51 -3.73
C PRO A 50 -22.45 -17.62 -2.78
N TYR A 51 -21.14 -17.76 -2.59
CA TYR A 51 -20.53 -18.83 -1.81
C TYR A 51 -19.97 -18.29 -0.50
N LYS A 52 -20.37 -18.90 0.63
CA LYS A 52 -19.97 -18.46 1.98
C LYS A 52 -18.46 -18.54 2.19
N GLU A 53 -17.81 -19.50 1.59
CA GLU A 53 -16.37 -19.68 1.66
C GLU A 53 -15.65 -18.49 1.00
N VAL A 54 -16.12 -18.04 -0.16
CA VAL A 54 -15.58 -16.87 -0.87
C VAL A 54 -15.83 -15.59 -0.06
N VAL A 55 -17.03 -15.44 0.51
CA VAL A 55 -17.37 -14.32 1.41
C VAL A 55 -16.42 -14.29 2.61
N GLY A 56 -16.12 -15.45 3.20
CA GLY A 56 -15.16 -15.59 4.30
C GLY A 56 -13.76 -15.13 3.88
N THR A 57 -13.24 -15.67 2.78
CA THR A 57 -11.92 -15.32 2.24
C THR A 57 -11.80 -13.82 1.94
N LEU A 58 -12.78 -13.23 1.22
CA LEU A 58 -12.76 -11.80 0.92
C LEU A 58 -12.86 -10.92 2.18
N THR A 59 -13.51 -11.42 3.22
CA THR A 59 -13.56 -10.73 4.52
C THR A 59 -12.21 -10.77 5.22
N ASP A 60 -11.56 -11.93 5.25
CA ASP A 60 -10.27 -12.11 5.91
C ASP A 60 -9.20 -11.29 5.20
N VAL A 61 -9.05 -11.44 3.89
CA VAL A 61 -8.08 -10.68 3.09
C VAL A 61 -8.37 -9.18 3.17
N GLY A 62 -9.61 -8.76 2.96
CA GLY A 62 -9.95 -7.33 3.00
C GLY A 62 -9.71 -6.65 4.35
N THR A 63 -9.77 -7.39 5.45
CA THR A 63 -9.41 -6.86 6.78
C THR A 63 -7.90 -6.92 7.03
N GLU A 64 -7.18 -7.88 6.46
CA GLU A 64 -5.71 -7.95 6.51
C GLU A 64 -5.09 -6.76 5.77
N GLU A 65 -5.66 -6.32 4.64
CA GLU A 65 -5.21 -5.14 3.90
C GLU A 65 -5.26 -3.84 4.74
N LEU A 66 -6.12 -3.76 5.76
CA LEU A 66 -6.10 -2.64 6.70
C LEU A 66 -4.84 -2.65 7.60
N ALA A 67 -4.31 -3.82 7.93
CA ALA A 67 -3.05 -3.93 8.65
C ALA A 67 -1.85 -3.56 7.75
N HIS A 68 -1.87 -3.98 6.49
CA HIS A 68 -0.88 -3.57 5.48
C HIS A 68 -0.91 -2.05 5.28
N LEU A 69 -2.10 -1.46 5.19
CA LEU A 69 -2.29 -0.01 5.10
C LEU A 69 -1.62 0.72 6.26
N GLU A 70 -1.79 0.24 7.49
CA GLU A 70 -1.15 0.82 8.69
C GLU A 70 0.37 0.74 8.61
N MET A 71 0.93 -0.36 8.10
CA MET A 71 2.37 -0.51 7.88
C MET A 71 2.88 0.47 6.81
N ILE A 72 2.18 0.60 5.69
CA ILE A 72 2.51 1.57 4.63
C ILE A 72 2.51 3.00 5.16
N CYS A 73 1.48 3.40 5.89
CA CYS A 73 1.42 4.72 6.53
C CYS A 73 2.60 4.97 7.46
N THR A 74 2.97 3.96 8.24
CA THR A 74 4.12 4.02 9.16
C THR A 74 5.43 4.17 8.39
N MET A 75 5.61 3.46 7.27
CA MET A 75 6.79 3.60 6.41
C MET A 75 6.88 5.00 5.82
N ILE A 76 5.81 5.54 5.26
CA ILE A 76 5.77 6.89 4.69
C ILE A 76 6.13 7.93 5.76
N TYR A 77 5.53 7.82 6.95
CA TYR A 77 5.85 8.69 8.08
C TYR A 77 7.34 8.63 8.45
N GLN A 78 7.90 7.43 8.59
CA GLN A 78 9.30 7.28 8.97
C GLN A 78 10.27 7.75 7.87
N LEU A 79 9.89 7.64 6.60
CA LEU A 79 10.67 8.11 5.46
C LEU A 79 10.63 9.63 5.28
N THR A 80 9.60 10.30 5.78
CA THR A 80 9.43 11.75 5.62
C THR A 80 9.62 12.55 6.91
N ARG A 81 9.67 11.88 8.07
CA ARG A 81 9.85 12.54 9.36
C ARG A 81 11.14 13.36 9.39
N ASN A 82 11.04 14.55 9.97
CA ASN A 82 12.15 15.47 10.16
C ASN A 82 12.77 16.03 8.85
N LEU A 83 12.18 15.78 7.69
CA LEU A 83 12.54 16.47 6.46
C LEU A 83 11.81 17.82 6.38
N SER A 84 12.49 18.85 5.92
CA SER A 84 11.87 20.12 5.57
C SER A 84 11.07 19.98 4.27
N ILE A 85 10.15 20.93 4.04
CA ILE A 85 9.38 20.96 2.77
C ILE A 85 10.33 21.16 1.59
N GLU A 86 11.42 21.93 1.76
CA GLU A 86 12.42 22.15 0.73
C GLU A 86 13.14 20.84 0.37
N GLU A 87 13.52 20.02 1.36
CA GLU A 87 14.12 18.72 1.13
C GLU A 87 13.16 17.75 0.42
N ILE A 88 11.89 17.75 0.81
CA ILE A 88 10.85 16.94 0.16
C ILE A 88 10.67 17.34 -1.31
N LYS A 89 10.61 18.66 -1.58
CA LYS A 89 10.54 19.20 -2.95
C LYS A 89 11.77 18.83 -3.77
N ALA A 90 12.96 18.99 -3.21
CA ALA A 90 14.21 18.67 -3.89
C ALA A 90 14.32 17.19 -4.26
N GLN A 91 13.66 16.30 -3.49
CA GLN A 91 13.59 14.87 -3.77
C GLN A 91 12.42 14.46 -4.69
N GLY A 92 11.64 15.42 -5.20
CA GLY A 92 10.58 15.20 -6.17
C GLY A 92 9.28 14.63 -5.60
N PHE A 93 9.00 14.87 -4.31
CA PHE A 93 7.77 14.45 -3.66
C PHE A 93 6.87 15.65 -3.27
N ALA A 94 6.94 16.73 -4.03
CA ALA A 94 6.16 17.94 -3.75
C ALA A 94 4.67 17.77 -4.00
N ASP A 95 4.28 17.01 -5.00
CA ASP A 95 2.87 16.91 -5.46
C ASP A 95 1.94 16.44 -4.34
N TYR A 96 2.39 15.53 -3.48
CA TYR A 96 1.62 15.03 -2.36
C TYR A 96 1.33 16.11 -1.30
N PHE A 97 2.24 17.05 -1.11
CA PHE A 97 2.17 18.04 -0.03
C PHE A 97 1.53 19.37 -0.44
N VAL A 98 1.04 19.50 -1.68
CA VAL A 98 0.47 20.77 -2.17
C VAL A 98 -0.66 21.25 -1.28
N ASP A 99 -1.61 20.38 -0.94
CA ASP A 99 -2.80 20.76 -0.15
C ASP A 99 -2.71 20.35 1.32
N HIS A 100 -1.83 19.43 1.68
CA HIS A 100 -1.79 18.80 3.02
C HIS A 100 -0.52 19.09 3.80
N THR A 101 0.40 19.88 3.23
CA THR A 101 1.71 20.19 3.82
C THR A 101 2.49 18.91 4.16
N THR A 102 2.70 18.59 5.44
CA THR A 102 3.42 17.39 5.89
C THR A 102 2.49 16.25 6.33
N GLY A 103 1.19 16.37 6.09
CA GLY A 103 0.21 15.34 6.43
C GLY A 103 0.32 14.12 5.51
N ILE A 104 -0.02 12.94 6.03
CA ILE A 104 -0.09 11.69 5.26
C ILE A 104 -1.55 11.44 4.88
N TRP A 105 -1.84 11.51 3.59
CA TRP A 105 -3.18 11.33 3.04
C TRP A 105 -3.18 10.28 1.93
N PRO A 106 -4.27 9.53 1.73
CA PRO A 106 -4.34 8.54 0.67
C PRO A 106 -4.36 9.21 -0.70
N SER A 107 -3.23 9.15 -1.39
CA SER A 107 -3.07 9.60 -2.76
C SER A 107 -2.12 8.68 -3.52
N ALA A 108 -2.15 8.75 -4.86
CA ALA A 108 -1.12 8.15 -5.68
C ALA A 108 0.21 8.93 -5.58
N ALA A 109 1.31 8.34 -6.02
CA ALA A 109 2.63 8.99 -6.05
C ALA A 109 2.67 10.28 -6.90
N THR A 110 1.71 10.45 -7.80
CA THR A 110 1.52 11.65 -8.63
C THR A 110 0.79 12.78 -7.91
N GLY A 111 0.33 12.56 -6.67
CA GLY A 111 -0.48 13.50 -5.92
C GLY A 111 -2.00 13.40 -6.18
N VAL A 112 -2.42 12.53 -7.11
CA VAL A 112 -3.86 12.32 -7.36
C VAL A 112 -4.50 11.67 -6.14
N PRO A 113 -5.53 12.28 -5.53
CA PRO A 113 -6.20 11.71 -4.36
C PRO A 113 -6.81 10.34 -4.66
N PHE A 114 -6.89 9.49 -3.64
CA PHE A 114 -7.58 8.21 -3.75
C PHE A 114 -9.01 8.40 -4.23
N SER A 115 -9.43 7.56 -5.16
CA SER A 115 -10.79 7.56 -5.68
C SER A 115 -11.24 6.13 -6.00
N SER A 116 -12.44 5.76 -5.55
CA SER A 116 -13.08 4.49 -5.90
C SER A 116 -13.51 4.39 -7.37
N ASN A 117 -13.43 5.47 -8.14
CA ASN A 117 -13.76 5.45 -9.58
C ASN A 117 -12.83 4.53 -10.39
N ALA A 118 -11.67 4.16 -9.85
CA ALA A 118 -10.76 3.21 -10.47
C ALA A 118 -11.23 1.75 -10.32
N PHE A 119 -12.18 1.46 -9.45
CA PHE A 119 -12.65 0.10 -9.21
C PHE A 119 -13.46 -0.41 -10.40
N GLN A 120 -13.18 -1.63 -10.82
CA GLN A 120 -13.84 -2.27 -11.95
C GLN A 120 -14.83 -3.36 -11.52
N SER A 121 -15.13 -3.45 -10.22
CA SER A 121 -16.08 -4.40 -9.67
C SER A 121 -17.46 -4.28 -10.32
N LYS A 122 -18.01 -5.42 -10.71
CA LYS A 122 -19.29 -5.52 -11.44
C LYS A 122 -20.39 -6.22 -10.66
N GLY A 123 -20.07 -6.87 -9.54
CA GLY A 123 -20.97 -7.79 -8.86
C GLY A 123 -21.07 -9.16 -9.56
N ASP A 124 -20.18 -9.44 -10.49
CA ASP A 124 -19.99 -10.73 -11.16
C ASP A 124 -18.77 -11.43 -10.59
N ILE A 125 -18.96 -12.63 -10.07
CA ILE A 125 -17.91 -13.34 -9.31
C ILE A 125 -16.62 -13.54 -10.09
N LEU A 126 -16.68 -13.91 -11.35
CA LEU A 126 -15.48 -14.18 -12.14
C LEU A 126 -14.75 -12.87 -12.50
N THR A 127 -15.51 -11.84 -12.87
CA THR A 127 -14.98 -10.52 -13.19
C THR A 127 -14.29 -9.91 -11.98
N ASP A 128 -14.96 -9.94 -10.83
CA ASP A 128 -14.46 -9.32 -9.60
C ASP A 128 -13.20 -10.04 -9.07
N LEU A 129 -13.17 -11.37 -9.08
CA LEU A 129 -11.98 -12.14 -8.69
C LEU A 129 -10.81 -11.95 -9.68
N HIS A 130 -11.07 -11.74 -10.95
CA HIS A 130 -10.00 -11.40 -11.91
C HIS A 130 -9.45 -9.99 -11.67
N GLU A 131 -10.28 -9.04 -11.30
CA GLU A 131 -9.83 -7.70 -10.90
C GLU A 131 -8.91 -7.77 -9.66
N ASP A 132 -9.31 -8.55 -8.64
CA ASP A 132 -8.54 -8.74 -7.43
C ASP A 132 -7.15 -9.30 -7.73
N MET A 133 -7.07 -10.37 -8.50
CA MET A 133 -5.80 -10.98 -8.92
C MET A 133 -4.91 -9.99 -9.70
N ALA A 134 -5.49 -9.13 -10.51
CA ALA A 134 -4.73 -8.13 -11.27
C ALA A 134 -4.20 -7.02 -10.35
N ALA A 135 -4.98 -6.58 -9.38
CA ALA A 135 -4.56 -5.59 -8.38
C ALA A 135 -3.43 -6.12 -7.51
N ASP A 136 -3.56 -7.35 -6.99
CA ASP A 136 -2.52 -8.01 -6.19
C ASP A 136 -1.21 -8.19 -6.95
N ALA A 137 -1.28 -8.57 -8.24
CA ALA A 137 -0.08 -8.69 -9.08
C ALA A 137 0.62 -7.34 -9.28
N ALA A 138 -0.12 -6.24 -9.37
CA ALA A 138 0.45 -4.89 -9.47
C ALA A 138 1.12 -4.48 -8.15
N LEU A 139 0.51 -4.78 -7.01
CA LEU A 139 1.07 -4.55 -5.67
C LEU A 139 2.38 -5.30 -5.47
N TRP A 140 2.42 -6.59 -5.79
CA TRP A 140 3.61 -7.43 -5.66
C TRP A 140 4.81 -6.87 -6.41
N ASN A 141 4.62 -6.39 -7.62
CA ASN A 141 5.70 -5.80 -8.43
C ASN A 141 6.32 -4.56 -7.76
N VAL A 142 5.51 -3.71 -7.16
CA VAL A 142 6.00 -2.51 -6.45
C VAL A 142 6.74 -2.89 -5.17
N GLN A 143 6.22 -3.83 -4.41
CA GLN A 143 6.85 -4.33 -3.18
C GLN A 143 8.21 -4.97 -3.47
N THR A 144 8.30 -5.83 -4.48
CA THR A 144 9.56 -6.47 -4.92
C THR A 144 10.60 -5.43 -5.32
N PHE A 145 10.20 -4.44 -6.12
CA PHE A 145 11.08 -3.35 -6.52
C PHE A 145 11.63 -2.54 -5.33
N LEU A 146 10.80 -2.32 -4.31
CA LEU A 146 11.21 -1.61 -3.09
C LEU A 146 12.18 -2.43 -2.24
N ILE A 147 11.93 -3.73 -2.10
CA ILE A 147 12.81 -4.65 -1.36
C ILE A 147 14.18 -4.70 -2.01
N GLU A 148 14.25 -4.83 -3.32
CA GLU A 148 15.51 -4.87 -4.08
C GLU A 148 16.34 -3.59 -3.94
N ARG A 149 15.68 -2.43 -3.84
CA ARG A 149 16.36 -1.15 -3.68
C ARG A 149 16.72 -0.78 -2.25
N SER A 150 15.94 -1.21 -1.29
CA SER A 150 16.19 -0.92 0.13
C SER A 150 17.24 -1.83 0.75
N THR A 151 17.65 -2.91 0.08
CA THR A 151 18.61 -3.89 0.58
C THR A 151 19.87 -4.06 -0.30
N PRO A 152 20.74 -3.05 -0.41
CA PRO A 152 22.00 -3.22 -1.13
C PRO A 152 22.95 -4.25 -0.49
N SER A 153 22.71 -4.65 0.76
CA SER A 153 23.60 -5.55 1.52
C SER A 153 23.10 -7.00 1.66
N LEU A 154 21.82 -7.26 1.51
CA LEU A 154 21.29 -8.62 1.66
C LEU A 154 21.48 -9.48 0.41
N SER A 155 21.50 -8.89 -0.78
CA SER A 155 21.81 -9.63 -2.00
C SER A 155 23.26 -10.18 -2.04
N LYS A 156 24.18 -9.57 -1.32
CA LYS A 156 25.56 -10.06 -1.19
C LYS A 156 25.72 -11.15 -0.11
N GLN A 157 24.78 -11.27 0.83
CA GLN A 157 24.81 -12.31 1.86
C GLN A 157 24.09 -13.61 1.42
N ALA A 158 23.11 -13.51 0.53
CA ALA A 158 22.43 -14.70 -0.02
C ALA A 158 23.27 -15.49 -1.05
N GLY A 159 24.36 -14.92 -1.58
CA GLY A 159 25.29 -15.56 -2.51
C GLY A 159 26.38 -16.42 -1.85
N GLY A 160 26.32 -16.63 -0.55
CA GLY A 160 27.36 -17.31 0.23
C GLY A 160 27.01 -18.71 0.76
N PHE A 161 25.94 -19.33 0.29
CA PHE A 161 25.62 -20.73 0.59
C PHE A 161 25.68 -21.56 -0.70
N THR A 162 26.87 -21.99 -1.05
CA THR A 162 27.12 -23.18 -1.90
C THR A 162 27.47 -24.34 -0.99
#